data_53260abc1e00b968d17dc7d4e83ca6dc
#
_entry.id   53260abc1e00b968d17dc7d4e83ca6dc
#
_cell.length_a   1.000
_cell.length_b   1.000
_cell.length_c   1.000
_cell.angle_alpha   90.00
_cell.angle_beta   90.00
_cell.angle_gamma   90.00
#
_symmetry.space_group_name_H-M   'P 1'
#
loop_
_entity.id
_entity.type
_entity.pdbx_description
1 polymer ?
#
loop_
_entity_poly.entity_id
_entity_poly.type
_entity_poly.pdbx_seq_one_letter_code
_entity_poly.pdbx_strand_id
1 'polypeptide(L)'
;MFNLNGKVAIVTGASRGLGRGIAEVLAARGAFVVAAARGDNAAATVAAIEQAGGRAELAALEVTDAASVEALVSGTLARHGRIVILVNNAGITRDQLMLRLKREDWDQVLATNLTAAFSCVQAVLKPMVKQRSGRIISISSVVGQMGNAGQANYAASKAGLIGFSKALAREVASRQITVNVVAPGLVESDMTRAITEKAQGEWSAQIPLGRLGSAHDVAAAVCFLASDEASYITGQVLAVNGGMYM
;
A
#
# COMPACT_ATOMS: atom_id res chain seq x y z
N MET A 1 6.21 -19.84 -8.24
CA MET A 1 5.95 -18.49 -8.77
C MET A 1 5.88 -17.50 -7.61
N PHE A 2 6.34 -16.28 -7.85
CA PHE A 2 6.34 -15.16 -6.88
C PHE A 2 7.06 -15.47 -5.56
N ASN A 3 8.25 -16.06 -5.67
CA ASN A 3 9.09 -16.35 -4.52
C ASN A 3 9.74 -15.07 -3.99
N LEU A 4 9.58 -14.81 -2.69
CA LEU A 4 10.13 -13.64 -2.01
C LEU A 4 11.17 -14.01 -0.93
N ASN A 5 11.69 -15.23 -0.96
CA ASN A 5 12.71 -15.68 -0.01
C ASN A 5 13.92 -14.72 0.00
N GLY A 6 14.39 -14.37 1.20
CA GLY A 6 15.51 -13.45 1.39
C GLY A 6 15.21 -11.97 1.12
N LYS A 7 13.96 -11.62 0.79
CA LYS A 7 13.54 -10.22 0.64
C LYS A 7 12.96 -9.70 1.96
N VAL A 8 13.35 -8.49 2.34
CA VAL A 8 12.80 -7.75 3.48
C VAL A 8 11.79 -6.74 2.95
N ALA A 9 10.57 -6.79 3.46
CA ALA A 9 9.44 -5.97 3.03
C ALA A 9 8.94 -5.09 4.17
N ILE A 10 8.84 -3.79 3.97
CA ILE A 10 8.12 -2.87 4.85
C ILE A 10 6.72 -2.68 4.30
N VAL A 11 5.70 -2.91 5.12
CA VAL A 11 4.29 -2.65 4.80
C VAL A 11 3.74 -1.62 5.77
N THR A 12 3.41 -0.42 5.27
CA THR A 12 2.83 0.64 6.10
C THR A 12 1.32 0.44 6.25
N GLY A 13 0.77 0.77 7.43
CA GLY A 13 -0.65 0.56 7.72
C GLY A 13 -1.04 -0.93 7.79
N ALA A 14 -0.14 -1.77 8.27
CA ALA A 14 -0.29 -3.23 8.30
C ALA A 14 -1.20 -3.78 9.40
N SER A 15 -1.91 -2.92 10.14
CA SER A 15 -2.73 -3.34 11.31
C SER A 15 -4.00 -4.10 10.94
N ARG A 16 -4.61 -3.81 9.80
CA ARG A 16 -5.90 -4.37 9.35
C ARG A 16 -6.11 -4.22 7.86
N GLY A 17 -7.22 -4.78 7.35
CA GLY A 17 -7.69 -4.59 5.97
C GLY A 17 -6.65 -4.97 4.92
N LEU A 18 -6.45 -4.11 3.93
CA LEU A 18 -5.51 -4.36 2.83
C LEU A 18 -4.07 -4.53 3.33
N GLY A 19 -3.61 -3.68 4.25
CA GLY A 19 -2.24 -3.73 4.75
C GLY A 19 -1.92 -5.03 5.46
N ARG A 20 -2.85 -5.55 6.27
CA ARG A 20 -2.74 -6.86 6.90
C ARG A 20 -2.70 -7.97 5.85
N GLY A 21 -3.67 -8.01 4.92
CA GLY A 21 -3.70 -9.04 3.89
C GLY A 21 -2.46 -9.04 3.00
N ILE A 22 -1.93 -7.85 2.67
CA ILE A 22 -0.66 -7.72 1.94
C ILE A 22 0.50 -8.30 2.75
N ALA A 23 0.63 -7.95 4.03
CA ALA A 23 1.67 -8.44 4.92
C ALA A 23 1.64 -9.98 5.02
N GLU A 24 0.46 -10.57 5.24
CA GLU A 24 0.26 -12.01 5.32
C GLU A 24 0.66 -12.73 4.02
N VAL A 25 0.24 -12.21 2.85
CA VAL A 25 0.57 -12.82 1.55
C VAL A 25 2.06 -12.71 1.23
N LEU A 26 2.71 -11.57 1.49
CA LEU A 26 4.15 -11.43 1.27
C LEU A 26 4.95 -12.37 2.17
N ALA A 27 4.56 -12.54 3.44
CA ALA A 27 5.19 -13.47 4.37
C ALA A 27 4.99 -14.93 3.93
N ALA A 28 3.79 -15.31 3.49
CA ALA A 28 3.50 -16.65 2.98
C ALA A 28 4.31 -17.00 1.71
N ARG A 29 4.83 -15.99 0.99
CA ARG A 29 5.73 -16.16 -0.14
C ARG A 29 7.22 -16.10 0.23
N GLY A 30 7.54 -16.05 1.52
CA GLY A 30 8.90 -16.15 2.06
C GLY A 30 9.58 -14.83 2.38
N ALA A 31 8.91 -13.68 2.22
CA ALA A 31 9.44 -12.40 2.66
C ALA A 31 9.57 -12.34 4.19
N PHE A 32 10.58 -11.64 4.69
CA PHE A 32 10.55 -11.13 6.05
C PHE A 32 9.77 -9.81 6.05
N VAL A 33 8.68 -9.75 6.81
CA VAL A 33 7.76 -8.59 6.79
C VAL A 33 7.92 -7.72 8.02
N VAL A 34 8.25 -6.45 7.83
CA VAL A 34 8.16 -5.41 8.85
C VAL A 34 6.76 -4.82 8.78
N ALA A 35 5.89 -5.25 9.67
CA ALA A 35 4.50 -4.81 9.76
C ALA A 35 4.44 -3.48 10.53
N ALA A 36 4.36 -2.36 9.78
CA ALA A 36 4.45 -1.04 10.35
C ALA A 36 3.07 -0.39 10.55
N ALA A 37 2.77 0.04 11.77
CA ALA A 37 1.54 0.74 12.14
C ALA A 37 1.76 1.60 13.39
N ARG A 38 0.78 2.44 13.75
CA ARG A 38 0.85 3.25 14.98
C ARG A 38 0.89 2.38 16.22
N GLY A 39 1.84 2.65 17.11
CA GLY A 39 2.01 1.89 18.34
C GLY A 39 2.19 0.38 18.05
N ASP A 40 1.43 -0.45 18.72
CA ASP A 40 1.42 -1.91 18.60
C ASP A 40 0.27 -2.47 17.74
N ASN A 41 -0.43 -1.61 17.01
CA ASN A 41 -1.64 -1.97 16.27
C ASN A 41 -1.44 -3.09 15.22
N ALA A 42 -0.22 -3.37 14.77
CA ALA A 42 0.07 -4.49 13.87
C ALA A 42 0.47 -5.79 14.58
N ALA A 43 0.42 -5.86 15.93
CA ALA A 43 0.80 -7.06 16.69
C ALA A 43 -0.03 -8.29 16.28
N ALA A 44 -1.35 -8.14 16.09
CA ALA A 44 -2.21 -9.22 15.65
C ALA A 44 -1.86 -9.72 14.23
N THR A 45 -1.36 -8.84 13.35
CA THR A 45 -0.89 -9.22 12.02
C THR A 45 0.40 -10.04 12.11
N VAL A 46 1.34 -9.60 12.93
CA VAL A 46 2.59 -10.35 13.18
C VAL A 46 2.30 -11.73 13.74
N ALA A 47 1.46 -11.82 14.77
CA ALA A 47 1.07 -13.10 15.37
C ALA A 47 0.43 -14.05 14.34
N ALA A 48 -0.46 -13.54 13.48
CA ALA A 48 -1.09 -14.34 12.43
C ALA A 48 -0.07 -14.86 11.40
N ILE A 49 0.90 -14.03 11.01
CA ILE A 49 1.99 -14.43 10.11
C ILE A 49 2.84 -15.53 10.73
N GLU A 50 3.23 -15.38 11.99
CA GLU A 50 4.06 -16.36 12.71
C GLU A 50 3.32 -17.70 12.91
N GLN A 51 2.03 -17.63 13.26
CA GLN A 51 1.17 -18.83 13.37
C GLN A 51 1.06 -19.59 12.04
N ALA A 52 1.10 -18.88 10.92
CA ALA A 52 1.10 -19.48 9.58
C ALA A 52 2.50 -19.95 9.13
N GLY A 53 3.52 -19.88 10.00
CA GLY A 53 4.90 -20.28 9.68
C GLY A 53 5.70 -19.24 8.87
N GLY A 54 5.16 -18.02 8.70
CA GLY A 54 5.85 -16.89 8.08
C GLY A 54 6.79 -16.18 9.06
N ARG A 55 7.46 -15.13 8.59
CA ARG A 55 8.38 -14.33 9.40
C ARG A 55 8.00 -12.85 9.33
N ALA A 56 7.78 -12.26 10.50
CA ALA A 56 7.45 -10.84 10.58
C ALA A 56 8.00 -10.24 11.88
N GLU A 57 8.07 -8.91 11.91
CA GLU A 57 8.28 -8.13 13.12
C GLU A 57 7.32 -6.94 13.15
N LEU A 58 6.97 -6.52 14.35
CA LEU A 58 6.21 -5.31 14.59
C LEU A 58 7.13 -4.09 14.53
N ALA A 59 6.67 -3.03 13.88
CA ALA A 59 7.32 -1.72 13.94
C ALA A 59 6.31 -0.60 14.20
N ALA A 60 6.56 0.19 15.23
CA ALA A 60 5.80 1.40 15.48
C ALA A 60 6.13 2.46 14.41
N LEU A 61 5.10 3.03 13.79
CA LEU A 61 5.25 4.03 12.73
C LEU A 61 4.12 5.04 12.77
N GLU A 62 4.47 6.31 12.96
CA GLU A 62 3.62 7.43 12.58
C GLU A 62 4.11 7.94 11.21
N VAL A 63 3.34 7.63 10.15
CA VAL A 63 3.75 7.90 8.76
C VAL A 63 3.90 9.39 8.43
N THR A 64 3.24 10.26 9.20
CA THR A 64 3.30 11.71 9.04
C THR A 64 4.47 12.36 9.78
N ASP A 65 5.19 11.58 10.58
CA ASP A 65 6.40 12.01 11.31
C ASP A 65 7.66 11.50 10.58
N ALA A 66 8.44 12.42 10.04
CA ALA A 66 9.67 12.10 9.31
C ALA A 66 10.70 11.37 10.20
N ALA A 67 10.80 11.73 11.48
CA ALA A 67 11.72 11.06 12.41
C ALA A 67 11.29 9.60 12.68
N SER A 68 9.98 9.34 12.79
CA SER A 68 9.43 7.99 12.92
C SER A 68 9.74 7.14 11.68
N VAL A 69 9.61 7.71 10.47
CA VAL A 69 9.94 7.04 9.21
C VAL A 69 11.43 6.72 9.12
N GLU A 70 12.30 7.66 9.48
CA GLU A 70 13.75 7.46 9.48
C GLU A 70 14.18 6.38 10.50
N ALA A 71 13.61 6.40 11.70
CA ALA A 71 13.85 5.39 12.72
C ALA A 71 13.41 3.98 12.27
N LEU A 72 12.27 3.85 11.61
CA LEU A 72 11.82 2.59 11.02
C LEU A 72 12.84 2.04 10.02
N VAL A 73 13.26 2.86 9.07
CA VAL A 73 14.15 2.44 7.98
C VAL A 73 15.56 2.11 8.51
N SER A 74 16.14 2.98 9.36
CA SER A 74 17.44 2.74 9.96
C SER A 74 17.46 1.51 10.86
N GLY A 75 16.43 1.33 11.68
CA GLY A 75 16.28 0.15 12.52
C GLY A 75 16.12 -1.15 11.70
N THR A 76 15.34 -1.13 10.63
CA THR A 76 15.20 -2.27 9.72
C THR A 76 16.53 -2.61 9.04
N LEU A 77 17.27 -1.62 8.57
CA LEU A 77 18.60 -1.83 7.97
C LEU A 77 19.61 -2.39 8.99
N ALA A 78 19.58 -1.91 10.23
CA ALA A 78 20.48 -2.40 11.27
C ALA A 78 20.23 -3.88 11.62
N ARG A 79 18.97 -4.33 11.64
CA ARG A 79 18.60 -5.70 11.97
C ARG A 79 18.72 -6.67 10.79
N HIS A 80 18.38 -6.23 9.58
CA HIS A 80 18.26 -7.13 8.42
C HIS A 80 19.27 -6.84 7.30
N GLY A 81 20.05 -5.77 7.40
CA GLY A 81 21.08 -5.39 6.42
C GLY A 81 20.56 -4.86 5.09
N ARG A 82 19.26 -5.01 4.81
CA ARG A 82 18.64 -4.64 3.52
C ARG A 82 17.15 -4.37 3.64
N ILE A 83 16.63 -3.57 2.69
CA ILE A 83 15.19 -3.40 2.44
C ILE A 83 15.00 -3.57 0.92
N VAL A 84 14.17 -4.53 0.52
CA VAL A 84 13.95 -4.83 -0.91
C VAL A 84 12.57 -4.37 -1.37
N ILE A 85 11.57 -4.44 -0.49
CA ILE A 85 10.18 -4.13 -0.83
C ILE A 85 9.67 -3.04 0.12
N LEU A 86 9.08 -1.98 -0.45
CA LEU A 86 8.29 -0.99 0.28
C LEU A 86 6.87 -0.99 -0.26
N VAL A 87 5.90 -1.23 0.62
CA VAL A 87 4.48 -1.07 0.29
C VAL A 87 3.92 0.13 1.05
N ASN A 88 3.66 1.23 0.32
CA ASN A 88 2.96 2.41 0.82
C ASN A 88 1.46 2.15 0.79
N ASN A 89 0.93 1.64 1.90
CA ASN A 89 -0.48 1.32 2.04
C ASN A 89 -1.20 2.20 3.08
N ALA A 90 -0.50 2.78 4.04
CA ALA A 90 -1.11 3.66 5.03
C ALA A 90 -1.96 4.76 4.36
N GLY A 91 -3.17 4.95 4.84
CA GLY A 91 -4.07 5.94 4.28
C GLY A 91 -5.34 6.10 5.11
N ILE A 92 -5.97 7.26 4.93
CA ILE A 92 -7.24 7.65 5.57
C ILE A 92 -8.18 8.27 4.54
N THR A 93 -9.46 8.31 4.87
CA THR A 93 -10.47 9.13 4.18
C THR A 93 -11.05 10.16 5.15
N ARG A 94 -11.50 11.30 4.61
CA ARG A 94 -12.28 12.34 5.27
C ARG A 94 -13.28 12.85 4.25
N ASP A 95 -14.33 12.05 4.05
CA ASP A 95 -15.29 12.25 2.96
C ASP A 95 -16.25 13.39 3.32
N GLN A 96 -16.34 14.38 2.45
CA GLN A 96 -17.23 15.51 2.56
C GLN A 96 -17.41 16.21 1.21
N LEU A 97 -18.64 16.66 0.91
CA LEU A 97 -18.88 17.50 -0.29
C LEU A 97 -18.02 18.77 -0.24
N MET A 98 -17.54 19.23 -1.39
CA MET A 98 -16.58 20.33 -1.53
C MET A 98 -16.99 21.60 -0.77
N LEU A 99 -18.29 21.94 -0.77
CA LEU A 99 -18.81 23.11 -0.03
C LEU A 99 -18.64 23.03 1.49
N ARG A 100 -18.44 21.83 2.04
CA ARG A 100 -18.30 21.58 3.49
C ARG A 100 -16.95 20.99 3.86
N LEU A 101 -16.11 20.68 2.88
CA LEU A 101 -14.78 20.11 3.11
C LEU A 101 -13.91 21.14 3.82
N LYS A 102 -13.46 20.79 5.02
CA LYS A 102 -12.57 21.64 5.80
C LYS A 102 -11.13 21.53 5.31
N ARG A 103 -10.39 22.62 5.47
CA ARG A 103 -8.97 22.66 5.11
C ARG A 103 -8.14 21.65 5.89
N GLU A 104 -8.46 21.44 7.16
CA GLU A 104 -7.78 20.49 8.04
C GLU A 104 -7.95 19.05 7.55
N ASP A 105 -9.16 18.68 7.09
CA ASP A 105 -9.45 17.35 6.54
C ASP A 105 -8.72 17.13 5.20
N TRP A 106 -8.63 18.17 4.37
CA TRP A 106 -7.84 18.16 3.16
C TRP A 106 -6.37 17.92 3.46
N ASP A 107 -5.77 18.75 4.32
CA ASP A 107 -4.35 18.69 4.65
C ASP A 107 -3.99 17.33 5.31
N GLN A 108 -4.85 16.84 6.22
CA GLN A 108 -4.63 15.56 6.88
C GLN A 108 -4.63 14.38 5.90
N VAL A 109 -5.55 14.36 4.92
CA VAL A 109 -5.61 13.31 3.90
C VAL A 109 -4.38 13.36 2.99
N LEU A 110 -3.97 14.55 2.52
CA LEU A 110 -2.77 14.68 1.70
C LEU A 110 -1.49 14.32 2.48
N ALA A 111 -1.38 14.77 3.72
CA ALA A 111 -0.24 14.45 4.58
C ALA A 111 -0.08 12.94 4.76
N THR A 112 -1.18 12.24 5.06
CA THR A 112 -1.14 10.79 5.34
C THR A 112 -1.01 9.96 4.08
N ASN A 113 -1.77 10.27 3.01
CA ASN A 113 -1.88 9.39 1.85
C ASN A 113 -0.78 9.65 0.80
N LEU A 114 -0.28 10.88 0.70
CA LEU A 114 0.66 11.28 -0.36
C LEU A 114 2.02 11.68 0.21
N THR A 115 2.07 12.67 1.11
CA THR A 115 3.33 13.18 1.65
C THR A 115 4.06 12.09 2.45
N ALA A 116 3.35 11.30 3.23
CA ALA A 116 3.95 10.20 3.97
C ALA A 116 4.56 9.12 3.05
N ALA A 117 3.90 8.82 1.91
CA ALA A 117 4.48 7.89 0.93
C ALA A 117 5.77 8.45 0.31
N PHE A 118 5.83 9.75 0.03
CA PHE A 118 7.06 10.42 -0.39
C PHE A 118 8.16 10.25 0.69
N SER A 119 7.87 10.52 1.96
CA SER A 119 8.84 10.40 3.06
C SER A 119 9.36 8.96 3.21
N CYS A 120 8.46 7.96 3.15
CA CYS A 120 8.85 6.55 3.20
C CYS A 120 9.77 6.17 2.02
N VAL A 121 9.44 6.62 0.81
CA VAL A 121 10.28 6.40 -0.37
C VAL A 121 11.63 7.04 -0.21
N GLN A 122 11.68 8.31 0.18
CA GLN A 122 12.93 9.05 0.37
C GLN A 122 13.87 8.34 1.35
N ALA A 123 13.34 7.80 2.45
CA ALA A 123 14.12 7.08 3.45
C ALA A 123 14.71 5.76 2.93
N VAL A 124 13.96 4.97 2.14
CA VAL A 124 14.45 3.69 1.60
C VAL A 124 15.26 3.83 0.31
N LEU A 125 15.20 4.98 -0.36
CA LEU A 125 15.74 5.12 -1.72
C LEU A 125 17.26 4.97 -1.75
N LYS A 126 17.98 5.64 -0.84
CA LYS A 126 19.44 5.58 -0.78
C LYS A 126 19.98 4.15 -0.62
N PRO A 127 19.49 3.33 0.35
CA PRO A 127 19.88 1.93 0.45
C PRO A 127 19.48 1.10 -0.78
N MET A 128 18.28 1.29 -1.36
CA MET A 128 17.86 0.58 -2.57
C MET A 128 18.75 0.90 -3.78
N VAL A 129 19.12 2.17 -3.96
CA VAL A 129 20.06 2.60 -5.03
C VAL A 129 21.43 1.96 -4.83
N LYS A 130 21.96 1.93 -3.60
CA LYS A 130 23.26 1.33 -3.28
C LYS A 130 23.28 -0.18 -3.55
N GLN A 131 22.21 -0.89 -3.18
CA GLN A 131 22.09 -2.35 -3.41
C GLN A 131 21.67 -2.71 -4.84
N ARG A 132 21.29 -1.72 -5.67
CA ARG A 132 20.79 -1.91 -7.05
C ARG A 132 19.63 -2.91 -7.11
N SER A 133 18.71 -2.81 -6.18
CA SER A 133 17.54 -3.69 -6.09
C SER A 133 16.47 -3.02 -5.24
N GLY A 134 15.25 -2.96 -5.72
CA GLY A 134 14.11 -2.41 -4.98
C GLY A 134 12.78 -2.64 -5.69
N ARG A 135 11.72 -2.73 -4.90
CA ARG A 135 10.32 -2.83 -5.35
C ARG A 135 9.52 -1.84 -4.50
N ILE A 136 9.05 -0.77 -5.11
CA ILE A 136 8.22 0.24 -4.45
C ILE A 136 6.81 0.11 -5.01
N ILE A 137 5.85 -0.16 -4.15
CA ILE A 137 4.46 -0.39 -4.53
C ILE A 137 3.58 0.52 -3.69
N SER A 138 2.84 1.42 -4.35
CA SER A 138 1.91 2.33 -3.67
C SER A 138 0.46 1.89 -3.89
N ILE A 139 -0.32 1.86 -2.81
CA ILE A 139 -1.74 1.53 -2.88
C ILE A 139 -2.53 2.81 -3.14
N SER A 140 -2.95 2.97 -4.40
CA SER A 140 -3.85 4.05 -4.82
C SER A 140 -5.33 3.63 -4.61
N SER A 141 -6.19 3.95 -5.54
CA SER A 141 -7.61 3.59 -5.57
C SER A 141 -8.17 3.83 -6.97
N VAL A 142 -9.24 3.15 -7.31
CA VAL A 142 -10.08 3.49 -8.46
C VAL A 142 -10.55 4.95 -8.38
N VAL A 143 -10.81 5.47 -7.18
CA VAL A 143 -11.19 6.87 -6.95
C VAL A 143 -10.08 7.84 -7.37
N GLY A 144 -8.81 7.45 -7.29
CA GLY A 144 -7.69 8.25 -7.80
C GLY A 144 -7.62 8.30 -9.34
N GLN A 145 -8.32 7.40 -10.03
CA GLN A 145 -8.39 7.34 -11.48
C GLN A 145 -9.64 8.03 -12.05
N MET A 146 -10.82 7.77 -11.45
CA MET A 146 -12.10 8.24 -11.96
C MET A 146 -12.72 9.40 -11.16
N GLY A 147 -12.23 9.68 -9.95
CA GLY A 147 -12.88 10.60 -9.01
C GLY A 147 -14.09 9.97 -8.32
N ASN A 148 -14.58 10.62 -7.27
CA ASN A 148 -15.83 10.29 -6.62
C ASN A 148 -16.38 11.52 -5.88
N ALA A 149 -17.69 11.74 -5.96
CA ALA A 149 -18.33 12.84 -5.25
C ALA A 149 -18.11 12.72 -3.73
N GLY A 150 -17.77 13.83 -3.07
CA GLY A 150 -17.47 13.84 -1.64
C GLY A 150 -16.06 13.37 -1.26
N GLN A 151 -15.22 12.99 -2.22
CA GLN A 151 -13.87 12.47 -1.97
C GLN A 151 -12.78 13.29 -2.67
N ALA A 152 -12.95 14.60 -2.83
CA ALA A 152 -11.99 15.44 -3.57
C ALA A 152 -10.56 15.35 -3.00
N ASN A 153 -10.40 15.39 -1.67
CA ASN A 153 -9.12 15.23 -0.98
C ASN A 153 -8.51 13.84 -1.19
N TYR A 154 -9.32 12.79 -1.03
CA TYR A 154 -8.89 11.41 -1.23
C TYR A 154 -8.51 11.16 -2.68
N ALA A 155 -9.35 11.54 -3.64
CA ALA A 155 -9.07 11.44 -5.07
C ALA A 155 -7.77 12.15 -5.45
N ALA A 156 -7.58 13.40 -4.98
CA ALA A 156 -6.35 14.16 -5.21
C ALA A 156 -5.12 13.43 -4.66
N SER A 157 -5.19 12.91 -3.43
CA SER A 157 -4.07 12.18 -2.81
C SER A 157 -3.71 10.90 -3.58
N LYS A 158 -4.73 10.13 -4.01
CA LYS A 158 -4.53 8.86 -4.72
C LYS A 158 -4.11 9.06 -6.18
N ALA A 159 -4.59 10.11 -6.85
CA ALA A 159 -4.09 10.54 -8.16
C ALA A 159 -2.64 11.05 -8.06
N GLY A 160 -2.32 11.81 -7.01
CA GLY A 160 -0.95 12.28 -6.73
C GLY A 160 0.05 11.13 -6.59
N LEU A 161 -0.33 10.03 -5.91
CA LEU A 161 0.49 8.83 -5.83
C LEU A 161 0.82 8.22 -7.20
N ILE A 162 -0.14 8.25 -8.12
CA ILE A 162 0.05 7.74 -9.49
C ILE A 162 1.10 8.60 -10.23
N GLY A 163 0.95 9.92 -10.19
CA GLY A 163 1.90 10.84 -10.83
C GLY A 163 3.30 10.74 -10.21
N PHE A 164 3.38 10.76 -8.88
CA PHE A 164 4.62 10.59 -8.11
C PHE A 164 5.34 9.27 -8.47
N SER A 165 4.62 8.16 -8.48
CA SER A 165 5.20 6.85 -8.78
C SER A 165 5.73 6.75 -10.20
N LYS A 166 5.05 7.35 -11.20
CA LYS A 166 5.50 7.39 -12.58
C LYS A 166 6.78 8.23 -12.76
N ALA A 167 6.88 9.37 -12.09
CA ALA A 167 8.09 10.20 -12.11
C ALA A 167 9.27 9.45 -11.48
N LEU A 168 9.08 8.92 -10.28
CA LEU A 168 10.10 8.16 -9.57
C LEU A 168 10.57 6.94 -10.36
N ALA A 169 9.66 6.21 -11.02
CA ALA A 169 10.00 5.06 -11.85
C ALA A 169 11.05 5.41 -12.93
N ARG A 170 10.94 6.58 -13.56
CA ARG A 170 11.90 7.05 -14.57
C ARG A 170 13.27 7.38 -13.95
N GLU A 171 13.30 7.91 -12.75
CA GLU A 171 14.55 8.29 -12.07
C GLU A 171 15.38 7.09 -11.64
N VAL A 172 14.70 6.01 -11.17
CA VAL A 172 15.38 4.90 -10.50
C VAL A 172 15.50 3.61 -11.32
N ALA A 173 14.90 3.54 -12.50
CA ALA A 173 14.91 2.34 -13.34
C ALA A 173 16.32 1.84 -13.65
N SER A 174 17.29 2.74 -13.92
CA SER A 174 18.70 2.39 -14.15
C SER A 174 19.38 1.73 -12.95
N ARG A 175 18.75 1.77 -11.77
CA ARG A 175 19.21 1.14 -10.53
C ARG A 175 18.51 -0.19 -10.24
N GLN A 176 17.78 -0.77 -11.20
CA GLN A 176 17.01 -2.00 -11.05
C GLN A 176 15.92 -1.90 -9.95
N ILE A 177 15.41 -0.70 -9.73
CA ILE A 177 14.31 -0.42 -8.83
C ILE A 177 13.06 -0.23 -9.67
N THR A 178 12.01 -1.01 -9.40
CA THR A 178 10.70 -0.81 -10.02
C THR A 178 9.78 -0.06 -9.07
N VAL A 179 8.96 0.82 -9.64
CA VAL A 179 7.97 1.61 -8.90
C VAL A 179 6.64 1.47 -9.59
N ASN A 180 5.68 0.86 -8.91
CA ASN A 180 4.35 0.60 -9.45
C ASN A 180 3.25 1.00 -8.47
N VAL A 181 2.04 1.09 -8.98
CA VAL A 181 0.83 1.42 -8.22
C VAL A 181 -0.17 0.29 -8.38
N VAL A 182 -0.80 -0.11 -7.30
CA VAL A 182 -2.02 -0.93 -7.33
C VAL A 182 -3.19 0.00 -7.04
N ALA A 183 -4.24 -0.07 -7.87
CA ALA A 183 -5.46 0.73 -7.74
C ALA A 183 -6.66 -0.18 -7.44
N PRO A 184 -6.97 -0.46 -6.16
CA PRO A 184 -8.12 -1.25 -5.77
C PRO A 184 -9.43 -0.55 -6.11
N GLY A 185 -10.46 -1.34 -6.45
CA GLY A 185 -11.84 -0.91 -6.46
C GLY A 185 -12.49 -1.00 -5.08
N LEU A 186 -13.76 -1.36 -5.06
CA LEU A 186 -14.49 -1.65 -3.82
C LEU A 186 -14.03 -3.01 -3.26
N VAL A 187 -13.48 -2.99 -2.06
CA VAL A 187 -12.93 -4.16 -1.36
C VAL A 187 -13.66 -4.35 -0.04
N GLU A 188 -13.91 -5.60 0.32
CA GLU A 188 -14.46 -5.96 1.62
C GLU A 188 -13.59 -5.43 2.76
N SER A 189 -14.22 -4.80 3.72
CA SER A 189 -13.61 -4.25 4.92
C SER A 189 -14.55 -4.41 6.10
N ASP A 190 -14.08 -4.17 7.32
CA ASP A 190 -14.94 -4.16 8.50
C ASP A 190 -16.10 -3.14 8.36
N MET A 191 -15.88 -2.03 7.65
CA MET A 191 -16.91 -1.04 7.36
C MET A 191 -17.93 -1.55 6.33
N THR A 192 -17.49 -2.29 5.31
CA THR A 192 -18.41 -2.81 4.27
C THR A 192 -19.22 -4.01 4.75
N ARG A 193 -18.70 -4.79 5.71
CA ARG A 193 -19.45 -5.91 6.34
C ARG A 193 -20.65 -5.44 7.17
N ALA A 194 -20.60 -4.23 7.70
CA ALA A 194 -21.70 -3.65 8.48
C ALA A 194 -22.83 -3.05 7.60
N ILE A 195 -22.68 -3.08 6.28
CA ILE A 195 -23.62 -2.51 5.33
C ILE A 195 -24.69 -3.54 4.99
N THR A 196 -25.92 -3.08 4.82
CA THR A 196 -27.07 -3.94 4.49
C THR A 196 -26.88 -4.66 3.17
N GLU A 197 -27.43 -5.87 3.03
CA GLU A 197 -27.42 -6.66 1.77
C GLU A 197 -27.87 -5.86 0.55
N LYS A 198 -28.85 -4.96 0.73
CA LYS A 198 -29.33 -4.07 -0.34
C LYS A 198 -28.21 -3.14 -0.84
N ALA A 199 -27.48 -2.48 0.06
CA ALA A 199 -26.40 -1.58 -0.34
C ALA A 199 -25.19 -2.34 -0.91
N GLN A 200 -24.94 -3.57 -0.46
CA GLN A 200 -23.95 -4.45 -1.08
C GLN A 200 -24.36 -4.83 -2.51
N GLY A 201 -25.63 -5.10 -2.74
CA GLY A 201 -26.18 -5.38 -4.08
C GLY A 201 -26.02 -4.18 -5.03
N GLU A 202 -26.33 -2.97 -4.57
CA GLU A 202 -26.16 -1.73 -5.36
C GLU A 202 -24.68 -1.46 -5.71
N TRP A 203 -23.76 -1.77 -4.82
CA TRP A 203 -22.32 -1.63 -5.09
C TRP A 203 -21.81 -2.72 -6.03
N SER A 204 -22.23 -3.96 -5.84
CA SER A 204 -21.85 -5.07 -6.72
C SER A 204 -22.32 -4.85 -8.16
N ALA A 205 -23.49 -4.19 -8.34
CA ALA A 205 -24.01 -3.85 -9.67
C ALA A 205 -23.12 -2.86 -10.46
N GLN A 206 -22.26 -2.10 -9.76
CA GLN A 206 -21.28 -1.20 -10.40
C GLN A 206 -19.98 -1.92 -10.80
N ILE A 207 -19.82 -3.17 -10.40
CA ILE A 207 -18.61 -3.97 -10.65
C ILE A 207 -18.94 -5.02 -11.71
N PRO A 208 -18.33 -4.98 -12.91
CA PRO A 208 -18.59 -5.98 -13.96
C PRO A 208 -18.41 -7.43 -13.52
N LEU A 209 -17.47 -7.74 -12.61
CA LEU A 209 -17.33 -9.09 -12.03
C LEU A 209 -18.40 -9.44 -11.00
N GLY A 210 -19.33 -8.54 -10.67
CA GLY A 210 -20.49 -8.77 -9.82
C GLY A 210 -20.22 -9.04 -8.34
N ARG A 211 -19.00 -8.79 -7.86
CA ARG A 211 -18.62 -8.97 -6.46
C ARG A 211 -17.65 -7.90 -5.97
N LEU A 212 -17.64 -7.65 -4.69
CA LEU A 212 -16.57 -6.90 -4.05
C LEU A 212 -15.24 -7.67 -4.17
N GLY A 213 -14.14 -6.95 -4.26
CA GLY A 213 -12.81 -7.53 -4.11
C GLY A 213 -12.54 -7.91 -2.65
N SER A 214 -11.60 -8.80 -2.44
CA SER A 214 -11.06 -9.15 -1.12
C SER A 214 -9.68 -8.52 -0.91
N ALA A 215 -9.22 -8.46 0.34
CA ALA A 215 -7.84 -8.08 0.62
C ALA A 215 -6.83 -9.00 -0.09
N HIS A 216 -7.19 -10.28 -0.29
CA HIS A 216 -6.37 -11.25 -1.01
C HIS A 216 -6.24 -10.93 -2.51
N ASP A 217 -7.29 -10.46 -3.18
CA ASP A 217 -7.23 -10.05 -4.60
C ASP A 217 -6.18 -8.95 -4.79
N VAL A 218 -6.17 -7.97 -3.90
CA VAL A 218 -5.19 -6.86 -3.92
C VAL A 218 -3.79 -7.34 -3.54
N ALA A 219 -3.68 -8.17 -2.49
CA ALA A 219 -2.41 -8.69 -2.00
C ALA A 219 -1.70 -9.58 -3.04
N ALA A 220 -2.45 -10.34 -3.83
CA ALA A 220 -1.90 -11.14 -4.93
C ALA A 220 -1.22 -10.26 -6.00
N ALA A 221 -1.85 -9.13 -6.37
CA ALA A 221 -1.28 -8.17 -7.30
C ALA A 221 -0.01 -7.50 -6.73
N VAL A 222 -0.03 -7.13 -5.44
CA VAL A 222 1.15 -6.60 -4.74
C VAL A 222 2.28 -7.62 -4.71
N CYS A 223 1.98 -8.88 -4.41
CA CYS A 223 2.96 -9.97 -4.39
C CYS A 223 3.61 -10.17 -5.76
N PHE A 224 2.83 -10.17 -6.84
CA PHE A 224 3.35 -10.22 -8.20
C PHE A 224 4.32 -9.06 -8.47
N LEU A 225 3.92 -7.82 -8.20
CA LEU A 225 4.77 -6.65 -8.42
C LEU A 225 6.02 -6.63 -7.53
N ALA A 226 6.00 -7.28 -6.37
CA ALA A 226 7.13 -7.44 -5.45
C ALA A 226 8.12 -8.53 -5.90
N SER A 227 7.70 -9.41 -6.80
CA SER A 227 8.47 -10.57 -7.24
C SER A 227 9.47 -10.25 -8.36
N ASP A 228 10.29 -11.23 -8.70
CA ASP A 228 11.26 -11.08 -9.80
C ASP A 228 10.59 -11.25 -11.17
N GLU A 229 9.43 -11.91 -11.21
CA GLU A 229 8.60 -12.02 -12.42
C GLU A 229 8.10 -10.66 -12.92
N ALA A 230 8.02 -9.65 -12.04
CA ALA A 230 7.65 -8.28 -12.41
C ALA A 230 8.88 -7.36 -12.63
N SER A 231 10.08 -7.90 -12.79
CA SER A 231 11.32 -7.09 -12.90
C SER A 231 11.36 -6.16 -14.12
N TYR A 232 10.55 -6.42 -15.15
CA TYR A 232 10.43 -5.57 -16.35
C TYR A 232 9.17 -4.69 -16.35
N ILE A 233 8.50 -4.57 -15.19
CA ILE A 233 7.28 -3.76 -15.02
C ILE A 233 7.60 -2.59 -14.09
N THR A 234 7.57 -1.37 -14.60
CA THR A 234 7.75 -0.15 -13.81
C THR A 234 6.91 1.00 -14.34
N GLY A 235 6.49 1.93 -13.48
CA GLY A 235 5.64 3.07 -13.81
C GLY A 235 4.18 2.70 -14.12
N GLN A 236 3.76 1.46 -13.83
CA GLN A 236 2.42 0.98 -14.16
C GLN A 236 1.42 1.21 -13.02
N VAL A 237 0.16 1.38 -13.41
CA VAL A 237 -1.00 1.36 -12.51
C VAL A 237 -1.77 0.08 -12.78
N LEU A 238 -1.67 -0.87 -11.88
CA LEU A 238 -2.39 -2.13 -11.97
C LEU A 238 -3.75 -1.99 -11.26
N ALA A 239 -4.81 -1.92 -12.06
CA ALA A 239 -6.18 -1.87 -11.56
C ALA A 239 -6.59 -3.25 -11.01
N VAL A 240 -7.07 -3.28 -9.76
CA VAL A 240 -7.63 -4.48 -9.11
C VAL A 240 -9.02 -4.11 -8.61
N ASN A 241 -9.96 -3.95 -9.54
CA ASN A 241 -11.24 -3.29 -9.30
C ASN A 241 -12.45 -4.03 -9.89
N GLY A 242 -12.26 -5.27 -10.37
CA GLY A 242 -13.34 -6.07 -10.96
C GLY A 242 -13.95 -5.50 -12.25
N GLY A 243 -13.21 -4.61 -12.95
CA GLY A 243 -13.67 -3.93 -14.16
C GLY A 243 -14.43 -2.62 -13.91
N MET A 244 -14.50 -2.16 -12.64
CA MET A 244 -15.19 -0.92 -12.28
C MET A 244 -14.62 0.32 -13.02
N TYR A 245 -13.36 0.27 -13.39
CA TYR A 245 -12.68 1.25 -14.23
C TYR A 245 -11.69 0.51 -15.15
N MET A 246 -11.84 0.75 -16.46
CA MET A 246 -11.01 0.16 -17.51
C MET A 246 -10.46 1.25 -18.43
#